data_2021f1edf8d27d68c2e3de9dc603d232
#
_entry.id   2021f1edf8d27d68c2e3de9dc603d232
#
_cell.length_a   1.000
_cell.length_b   1.000
_cell.length_c   1.000
_cell.angle_alpha   90.00
_cell.angle_beta   90.00
_cell.angle_gamma   90.00
#
_symmetry.space_group_name_H-M   'P 1'
#
loop_
_entity.id
_entity.type
_entity.pdbx_description
1 polymer ?
#
loop_
_entity_poly.entity_id
_entity_poly.type
_entity_poly.pdbx_seq_one_letter_code
_entity_poly.pdbx_strand_id
1 'polypeptide(L)'
;DEEWEKAEEFLFKALEVEPANAEVMVQIGYHVYAKKSQWLEMNEIFDNAIEINPEAKINSRPITELVKNYRYMFWVENFNKGIQKLNEFREVKDKSILKNAIELFEQTASIDPSEGQTFSLLATSYYELGNNEKAIESGMKAVKLMPNEFQPNMALGQILSFSGKKKEAITYIKKASDIDPTDSGAITMLAGLYYDLDDKENSLETFADAIKAETDKTAKANLYFNLGVLHMQLNNFQDAEDNFMSAYDLNPNDTEALEGIAQTFESAEKWRRASKFYRELIALDPENPEHYKGMARVLIKQGDTEGATRYYERAKKRGG
;
A
#
# COMPACT_ATOMS: atom_id res chain seq x y z
N ASP A 1 43.84 -6.72 -12.48
CA ASP A 1 43.13 -6.36 -13.70
C ASP A 1 43.64 -7.16 -14.93
N GLU A 2 44.92 -7.21 -15.19
CA GLU A 2 45.48 -8.04 -16.30
C GLU A 2 45.13 -9.54 -16.19
N GLU A 3 45.15 -10.13 -15.03
CA GLU A 3 44.77 -11.55 -14.83
C GLU A 3 43.31 -11.80 -15.14
N TRP A 4 42.45 -10.84 -14.83
CA TRP A 4 41.03 -10.96 -15.12
C TRP A 4 40.72 -10.79 -16.62
N GLU A 5 41.38 -9.84 -17.32
CA GLU A 5 41.28 -9.68 -18.78
C GLU A 5 41.70 -10.92 -19.52
N LYS A 6 42.80 -11.56 -19.06
CA LYS A 6 43.23 -12.84 -19.60
C LYS A 6 42.23 -13.97 -19.38
N ALA A 7 41.63 -14.02 -18.18
CA ALA A 7 40.62 -15.02 -17.89
C ALA A 7 39.38 -14.86 -18.77
N GLU A 8 38.93 -13.61 -18.98
CA GLU A 8 37.86 -13.29 -19.92
C GLU A 8 38.21 -13.76 -21.35
N GLU A 9 39.41 -13.43 -21.86
CA GLU A 9 39.84 -13.84 -23.18
C GLU A 9 39.86 -15.38 -23.33
N PHE A 10 40.34 -16.09 -22.32
CA PHE A 10 40.35 -17.56 -22.33
C PHE A 10 38.93 -18.16 -22.34
N LEU A 11 38.01 -17.60 -21.58
CA LEU A 11 36.64 -18.08 -21.56
C LEU A 11 35.94 -17.88 -22.90
N PHE A 12 36.09 -16.71 -23.55
CA PHE A 12 35.53 -16.49 -24.88
C PHE A 12 36.19 -17.37 -25.94
N LYS A 13 37.53 -17.59 -25.92
CA LYS A 13 38.20 -18.52 -26.80
C LYS A 13 37.73 -19.97 -26.60
N ALA A 14 37.46 -20.37 -25.36
CA ALA A 14 36.90 -21.69 -25.09
C ALA A 14 35.52 -21.85 -25.72
N LEU A 15 34.68 -20.80 -25.64
CA LEU A 15 33.35 -20.81 -26.26
C LEU A 15 33.41 -20.77 -27.78
N GLU A 16 34.41 -20.10 -28.39
CA GLU A 16 34.65 -20.14 -29.84
C GLU A 16 35.02 -21.55 -30.33
N VAL A 17 35.78 -22.29 -29.54
CA VAL A 17 36.18 -23.69 -29.88
C VAL A 17 35.01 -24.65 -29.66
N GLU A 18 34.23 -24.46 -28.60
CA GLU A 18 33.07 -25.28 -28.24
C GLU A 18 31.82 -24.40 -28.03
N PRO A 19 31.14 -23.97 -29.10
CA PRO A 19 30.00 -23.04 -28.98
C PRO A 19 28.81 -23.57 -28.21
N ALA A 20 28.71 -24.87 -27.99
CA ALA A 20 27.66 -25.53 -27.23
C ALA A 20 28.10 -25.93 -25.81
N ASN A 21 29.21 -25.39 -25.30
CA ASN A 21 29.69 -25.70 -23.95
C ASN A 21 28.95 -24.91 -22.87
N ALA A 22 27.91 -25.54 -22.32
CA ALA A 22 27.06 -24.92 -21.28
C ALA A 22 27.83 -24.52 -20.01
N GLU A 23 28.87 -25.25 -19.64
CA GLU A 23 29.68 -24.92 -18.46
C GLU A 23 30.47 -23.63 -18.67
N VAL A 24 31.09 -23.47 -19.84
CA VAL A 24 31.80 -22.22 -20.22
C VAL A 24 30.86 -21.05 -20.28
N MET A 25 29.65 -21.22 -20.82
CA MET A 25 28.63 -20.17 -20.85
C MET A 25 28.28 -19.69 -19.44
N VAL A 26 28.05 -20.60 -18.48
CA VAL A 26 27.78 -20.23 -17.09
C VAL A 26 28.96 -19.49 -16.46
N GLN A 27 30.19 -19.89 -16.76
CA GLN A 27 31.38 -19.17 -16.25
C GLN A 27 31.51 -17.77 -16.84
N ILE A 28 31.18 -17.56 -18.13
CA ILE A 28 31.17 -16.24 -18.77
C ILE A 28 30.10 -15.38 -18.10
N GLY A 29 28.85 -15.89 -17.90
CA GLY A 29 27.78 -15.18 -17.26
C GLY A 29 28.18 -14.69 -15.87
N TYR A 30 28.74 -15.55 -15.04
CA TYR A 30 29.12 -15.23 -13.67
C TYR A 30 30.39 -14.35 -13.58
N HIS A 31 31.46 -14.71 -14.28
CA HIS A 31 32.75 -14.04 -14.10
C HIS A 31 32.97 -12.84 -15.02
N VAL A 32 32.24 -12.73 -16.13
CA VAL A 32 32.39 -11.63 -17.07
C VAL A 32 31.21 -10.69 -17.02
N TYR A 33 30.04 -11.16 -17.45
CA TYR A 33 28.88 -10.27 -17.59
C TYR A 33 28.39 -9.71 -16.26
N ALA A 34 28.27 -10.56 -15.23
CA ALA A 34 27.82 -10.08 -13.89
C ALA A 34 28.82 -9.07 -13.30
N LYS A 35 30.12 -9.29 -13.46
CA LYS A 35 31.18 -8.40 -12.96
C LYS A 35 31.18 -7.03 -13.65
N LYS A 36 30.73 -6.99 -14.91
CA LYS A 36 30.54 -5.78 -15.70
C LYS A 36 29.14 -5.15 -15.50
N SER A 37 28.30 -5.73 -14.64
CA SER A 37 26.88 -5.34 -14.47
C SER A 37 26.07 -5.42 -15.78
N GLN A 38 26.45 -6.30 -16.68
CA GLN A 38 25.77 -6.59 -17.95
C GLN A 38 24.72 -7.68 -17.71
N TRP A 39 23.62 -7.28 -17.04
CA TRP A 39 22.61 -8.23 -16.51
C TRP A 39 21.80 -8.93 -17.60
N LEU A 40 21.52 -8.24 -18.70
CA LEU A 40 20.79 -8.81 -19.83
C LEU A 40 21.61 -9.88 -20.54
N GLU A 41 22.87 -9.60 -20.84
CA GLU A 41 23.81 -10.53 -21.44
C GLU A 41 24.10 -11.73 -20.52
N MET A 42 24.19 -11.46 -19.21
CA MET A 42 24.31 -12.53 -18.21
C MET A 42 23.13 -13.49 -18.26
N ASN A 43 21.90 -12.96 -18.30
CA ASN A 43 20.71 -13.79 -18.36
C ASN A 43 20.62 -14.55 -19.67
N GLU A 44 20.90 -13.90 -20.80
CA GLU A 44 20.86 -14.52 -22.11
C GLU A 44 21.83 -15.72 -22.19
N ILE A 45 23.05 -15.54 -21.74
CA ILE A 45 24.02 -16.64 -21.77
C ILE A 45 23.70 -17.76 -20.77
N PHE A 46 23.09 -17.42 -19.61
CA PHE A 46 22.62 -18.42 -18.66
C PHE A 46 21.43 -19.23 -19.20
N ASP A 47 20.49 -18.58 -19.85
CA ASP A 47 19.34 -19.26 -20.45
C ASP A 47 19.77 -20.15 -21.62
N ASN A 48 20.70 -19.67 -22.48
CA ASN A 48 21.30 -20.46 -23.54
C ASN A 48 22.02 -21.69 -22.99
N ALA A 49 22.79 -21.56 -21.91
CA ALA A 49 23.46 -22.68 -21.27
C ALA A 49 22.48 -23.76 -20.79
N ILE A 50 21.38 -23.35 -20.16
CA ILE A 50 20.34 -24.27 -19.67
C ILE A 50 19.61 -24.93 -20.85
N GLU A 51 19.31 -24.18 -21.92
CA GLU A 51 18.66 -24.72 -23.10
C GLU A 51 19.48 -25.76 -23.81
N ILE A 52 20.82 -25.52 -23.96
CA ILE A 52 21.74 -26.43 -24.63
C ILE A 52 21.93 -27.72 -23.83
N ASN A 53 22.17 -27.62 -22.52
CA ASN A 53 22.39 -28.80 -21.69
C ASN A 53 22.00 -28.56 -20.22
N PRO A 54 20.73 -28.77 -19.86
CA PRO A 54 20.25 -28.57 -18.50
C PRO A 54 20.88 -29.52 -17.46
N GLU A 55 21.45 -30.66 -17.92
CA GLU A 55 22.09 -31.67 -17.06
C GLU A 55 23.59 -31.41 -16.84
N ALA A 56 24.16 -30.39 -17.48
CA ALA A 56 25.57 -30.02 -17.29
C ALA A 56 25.85 -29.69 -15.82
N LYS A 57 27.07 -29.96 -15.38
CA LYS A 57 27.47 -29.78 -13.96
C LYS A 57 28.80 -29.07 -13.85
N ILE A 58 28.88 -28.11 -12.96
CA ILE A 58 30.12 -27.45 -12.53
C ILE A 58 30.41 -27.90 -11.10
N ASN A 59 31.56 -28.54 -10.88
CA ASN A 59 31.93 -29.08 -9.55
C ASN A 59 30.81 -29.96 -8.95
N SER A 60 30.26 -30.85 -9.77
CA SER A 60 29.17 -31.78 -9.41
C SER A 60 27.81 -31.15 -9.12
N ARG A 61 27.65 -29.83 -9.27
CA ARG A 61 26.35 -29.12 -9.11
C ARG A 61 25.72 -28.88 -10.48
N PRO A 62 24.41 -29.16 -10.65
CA PRO A 62 23.71 -28.85 -11.89
C PRO A 62 23.77 -27.35 -12.21
N ILE A 63 23.95 -26.98 -13.47
CA ILE A 63 24.02 -25.58 -13.90
C ILE A 63 22.68 -24.87 -13.66
N THR A 64 21.54 -25.56 -13.73
CA THR A 64 20.22 -25.01 -13.40
C THR A 64 20.14 -24.50 -11.97
N GLU A 65 20.73 -25.23 -11.02
CA GLU A 65 20.80 -24.81 -9.62
C GLU A 65 21.80 -23.65 -9.44
N LEU A 66 22.97 -23.74 -10.08
CA LEU A 66 23.99 -22.68 -9.99
C LEU A 66 23.50 -21.36 -10.57
N VAL A 67 22.87 -21.37 -11.73
CA VAL A 67 22.32 -20.16 -12.36
C VAL A 67 21.24 -19.55 -11.48
N LYS A 68 20.33 -20.36 -10.93
CA LYS A 68 19.32 -19.87 -9.98
C LYS A 68 19.96 -19.18 -8.76
N ASN A 69 20.98 -19.81 -8.17
CA ASN A 69 21.68 -19.27 -7.02
C ASN A 69 22.46 -17.99 -7.36
N TYR A 70 23.09 -17.91 -8.54
CA TYR A 70 23.79 -16.71 -8.99
C TYR A 70 22.83 -15.55 -9.24
N ARG A 71 21.72 -15.78 -9.94
CA ARG A 71 20.68 -14.76 -10.13
C ARG A 71 20.19 -14.25 -8.77
N TYR A 72 19.84 -15.14 -7.86
CA TYR A 72 19.35 -14.77 -6.54
C TYR A 72 20.39 -13.97 -5.73
N MET A 73 21.67 -14.38 -5.76
CA MET A 73 22.75 -13.67 -5.07
C MET A 73 22.92 -12.24 -5.59
N PHE A 74 22.99 -12.05 -6.91
CA PHE A 74 23.12 -10.73 -7.51
C PHE A 74 21.84 -9.90 -7.33
N TRP A 75 20.68 -10.55 -7.40
CA TRP A 75 19.40 -9.92 -7.11
C TRP A 75 19.37 -9.37 -5.67
N VAL A 76 19.67 -10.17 -4.66
CA VAL A 76 19.68 -9.76 -3.24
C VAL A 76 20.62 -8.57 -3.03
N GLU A 77 21.84 -8.61 -3.60
CA GLU A 77 22.80 -7.53 -3.44
C GLU A 77 22.26 -6.19 -3.99
N ASN A 78 21.75 -6.20 -5.23
CA ASN A 78 21.26 -4.99 -5.87
C ASN A 78 19.92 -4.53 -5.28
N PHE A 79 19.03 -5.46 -4.91
CA PHE A 79 17.78 -5.18 -4.22
C PHE A 79 18.02 -4.43 -2.90
N ASN A 80 18.97 -4.89 -2.09
CA ASN A 80 19.31 -4.23 -0.83
C ASN A 80 19.88 -2.82 -1.03
N LYS A 81 20.68 -2.61 -2.08
CA LYS A 81 21.15 -1.26 -2.45
C LYS A 81 19.98 -0.35 -2.82
N GLY A 82 19.01 -0.86 -3.57
CA GLY A 82 17.78 -0.15 -3.91
C GLY A 82 16.96 0.21 -2.66
N ILE A 83 16.77 -0.74 -1.73
CA ILE A 83 16.09 -0.51 -0.45
C ILE A 83 16.80 0.59 0.37
N GLN A 84 18.12 0.56 0.43
CA GLN A 84 18.88 1.59 1.15
C GLN A 84 18.61 2.98 0.57
N LYS A 85 18.63 3.13 -0.77
CA LYS A 85 18.31 4.39 -1.43
C LYS A 85 16.87 4.82 -1.25
N LEU A 86 15.93 3.88 -1.26
CA LEU A 86 14.52 4.18 -1.00
C LEU A 86 14.30 4.67 0.44
N ASN A 87 14.98 4.09 1.43
CA ASN A 87 14.93 4.54 2.81
C ASN A 87 15.56 5.94 2.98
N GLU A 88 16.71 6.20 2.35
CA GLU A 88 17.33 7.53 2.30
C GLU A 88 16.36 8.57 1.69
N PHE A 89 15.67 8.23 0.61
CA PHE A 89 14.63 9.09 0.04
C PHE A 89 13.48 9.35 1.02
N ARG A 90 13.03 8.35 1.76
CA ARG A 90 11.94 8.52 2.74
C ARG A 90 12.28 9.53 3.83
N GLU A 91 13.54 9.61 4.22
CA GLU A 91 14.05 10.55 5.22
C GLU A 91 14.23 11.96 4.64
N VAL A 92 14.87 12.05 3.47
CA VAL A 92 15.32 13.34 2.89
C VAL A 92 14.30 13.94 1.92
N LYS A 93 13.42 13.11 1.29
CA LYS A 93 12.44 13.48 0.26
C LYS A 93 13.05 14.08 -1.03
N ASP A 94 14.33 13.80 -1.30
CA ASP A 94 14.99 14.23 -2.54
C ASP A 94 14.67 13.27 -3.69
N LYS A 95 14.00 13.76 -4.71
CA LYS A 95 13.62 12.98 -5.90
C LYS A 95 14.82 12.44 -6.70
N SER A 96 16.02 13.00 -6.55
CA SER A 96 17.22 12.46 -7.18
C SER A 96 17.60 11.11 -6.57
N ILE A 97 17.47 10.98 -5.25
CA ILE A 97 17.70 9.73 -4.52
C ILE A 97 16.67 8.67 -4.93
N LEU A 98 15.39 9.08 -5.09
CA LEU A 98 14.34 8.18 -5.57
C LEU A 98 14.62 7.65 -6.99
N LYS A 99 15.14 8.49 -7.89
CA LYS A 99 15.56 8.04 -9.23
C LYS A 99 16.68 7.02 -9.17
N ASN A 100 17.67 7.22 -8.30
CA ASN A 100 18.76 6.25 -8.09
C ASN A 100 18.22 4.91 -7.54
N ALA A 101 17.22 4.96 -6.63
CA ALA A 101 16.57 3.75 -6.16
C ALA A 101 15.84 3.01 -7.29
N ILE A 102 15.13 3.74 -8.15
CA ILE A 102 14.43 3.19 -9.32
C ILE A 102 15.43 2.52 -10.28
N GLU A 103 16.54 3.19 -10.60
CA GLU A 103 17.58 2.62 -11.47
C GLU A 103 18.14 1.30 -10.91
N LEU A 104 18.38 1.23 -9.59
CA LEU A 104 18.82 0.00 -8.93
C LEU A 104 17.73 -1.09 -8.99
N PHE A 105 16.46 -0.76 -8.80
CA PHE A 105 15.39 -1.73 -8.94
C PHE A 105 15.16 -2.17 -10.40
N GLU A 106 15.34 -1.30 -11.39
CA GLU A 106 15.32 -1.68 -12.82
C GLU A 106 16.44 -2.67 -13.14
N GLN A 107 17.66 -2.43 -12.64
CA GLN A 107 18.76 -3.38 -12.74
C GLN A 107 18.42 -4.71 -12.03
N THR A 108 17.85 -4.63 -10.83
CA THR A 108 17.41 -5.81 -10.06
C THR A 108 16.38 -6.62 -10.83
N ALA A 109 15.42 -5.97 -11.47
CA ALA A 109 14.42 -6.61 -12.34
C ALA A 109 15.04 -7.25 -13.59
N SER A 110 16.18 -6.73 -14.06
CA SER A 110 16.94 -7.34 -15.16
C SER A 110 17.77 -8.55 -14.72
N ILE A 111 18.19 -8.60 -13.44
CA ILE A 111 18.93 -9.74 -12.88
C ILE A 111 18.02 -10.94 -12.70
N ASP A 112 16.88 -10.76 -12.05
CA ASP A 112 15.87 -11.80 -11.91
C ASP A 112 14.46 -11.24 -12.14
N PRO A 113 13.92 -11.40 -13.35
CA PRO A 113 12.59 -10.90 -13.68
C PRO A 113 11.44 -11.71 -13.07
N SER A 114 11.72 -12.81 -12.38
CA SER A 114 10.71 -13.63 -11.69
C SER A 114 10.41 -13.14 -10.26
N GLU A 115 11.24 -12.26 -9.71
CA GLU A 115 11.13 -11.75 -8.35
C GLU A 115 10.13 -10.59 -8.26
N GLY A 116 8.89 -10.92 -7.93
CA GLY A 116 7.77 -9.97 -7.89
C GLY A 116 7.94 -8.80 -6.93
N GLN A 117 8.72 -8.96 -5.86
CA GLN A 117 8.99 -7.89 -4.88
C GLN A 117 9.67 -6.67 -5.52
N THR A 118 10.56 -6.89 -6.49
CA THR A 118 11.19 -5.80 -7.24
C THR A 118 10.16 -4.93 -7.94
N PHE A 119 9.19 -5.56 -8.61
CA PHE A 119 8.14 -4.84 -9.32
C PHE A 119 7.16 -4.13 -8.39
N SER A 120 6.92 -4.64 -7.19
CA SER A 120 6.13 -3.92 -6.17
C SER A 120 6.81 -2.62 -5.73
N LEU A 121 8.14 -2.65 -5.53
CA LEU A 121 8.89 -1.46 -5.18
C LEU A 121 9.02 -0.48 -6.35
N LEU A 122 9.20 -0.97 -7.58
CA LEU A 122 9.15 -0.13 -8.78
C LEU A 122 7.81 0.57 -8.91
N ALA A 123 6.68 -0.14 -8.68
CA ALA A 123 5.36 0.44 -8.77
C ALA A 123 5.17 1.62 -7.80
N THR A 124 5.50 1.43 -6.53
CA THR A 124 5.39 2.49 -5.53
C THR A 124 6.38 3.62 -5.77
N SER A 125 7.63 3.31 -6.17
CA SER A 125 8.65 4.31 -6.44
C SER A 125 8.32 5.18 -7.67
N TYR A 126 7.82 4.58 -8.74
CA TYR A 126 7.34 5.33 -9.90
C TYR A 126 6.13 6.19 -9.59
N TYR A 127 5.21 5.69 -8.75
CA TYR A 127 4.07 6.47 -8.30
C TYR A 127 4.51 7.71 -7.49
N GLU A 128 5.43 7.54 -6.55
CA GLU A 128 5.99 8.66 -5.77
C GLU A 128 6.78 9.66 -6.63
N LEU A 129 7.39 9.19 -7.73
CA LEU A 129 8.03 10.05 -8.71
C LEU A 129 7.03 10.84 -9.56
N GLY A 130 5.77 10.39 -9.65
CA GLY A 130 4.68 10.94 -10.45
C GLY A 130 4.54 10.29 -11.84
N ASN A 131 5.21 9.15 -12.07
CA ASN A 131 5.09 8.40 -13.32
C ASN A 131 4.05 7.28 -13.17
N ASN A 132 2.77 7.67 -13.31
CA ASN A 132 1.65 6.74 -13.12
C ASN A 132 1.63 5.60 -14.13
N GLU A 133 2.10 5.82 -15.36
CA GLU A 133 2.13 4.79 -16.40
C GLU A 133 3.07 3.64 -16.02
N LYS A 134 4.33 3.95 -15.71
CA LYS A 134 5.31 2.95 -15.24
C LYS A 134 4.93 2.34 -13.89
N ALA A 135 4.27 3.10 -13.02
CA ALA A 135 3.77 2.60 -11.74
C ALA A 135 2.74 1.48 -11.94
N ILE A 136 1.75 1.70 -12.82
CA ILE A 136 0.72 0.71 -13.15
C ILE A 136 1.34 -0.50 -13.85
N GLU A 137 2.22 -0.30 -14.83
CA GLU A 137 2.92 -1.40 -15.52
C GLU A 137 3.68 -2.29 -14.54
N SER A 138 4.46 -1.68 -13.65
CA SER A 138 5.22 -2.42 -12.63
C SER A 138 4.30 -3.12 -11.64
N GLY A 139 3.23 -2.46 -11.19
CA GLY A 139 2.23 -3.06 -10.30
C GLY A 139 1.52 -4.28 -10.92
N MET A 140 1.19 -4.21 -12.20
CA MET A 140 0.61 -5.34 -12.94
C MET A 140 1.58 -6.53 -13.02
N LYS A 141 2.88 -6.27 -13.24
CA LYS A 141 3.91 -7.32 -13.20
C LYS A 141 4.02 -7.93 -11.80
N ALA A 142 4.03 -7.11 -10.74
CA ALA A 142 4.06 -7.58 -9.36
C ALA A 142 2.89 -8.50 -9.04
N VAL A 143 1.66 -8.09 -9.36
CA VAL A 143 0.45 -8.91 -9.13
C VAL A 143 0.45 -10.18 -9.97
N LYS A 144 0.95 -10.14 -11.22
CA LYS A 144 1.09 -11.34 -12.05
C LYS A 144 2.03 -12.38 -11.43
N LEU A 145 3.12 -11.94 -10.81
CA LEU A 145 4.12 -12.81 -10.16
C LEU A 145 3.68 -13.24 -8.75
N MET A 146 2.93 -12.40 -8.05
CA MET A 146 2.48 -12.62 -6.67
C MET A 146 0.96 -12.40 -6.53
N PRO A 147 0.12 -13.20 -7.23
CA PRO A 147 -1.31 -12.93 -7.33
C PRO A 147 -2.10 -13.09 -6.03
N ASN A 148 -1.55 -13.85 -5.06
CA ASN A 148 -2.19 -14.16 -3.79
C ASN A 148 -1.53 -13.44 -2.61
N GLU A 149 -0.69 -12.44 -2.88
CA GLU A 149 -0.10 -11.60 -1.84
C GLU A 149 -0.92 -10.31 -1.67
N PHE A 150 -1.13 -9.92 -0.41
CA PHE A 150 -1.90 -8.72 -0.05
C PHE A 150 -1.27 -7.44 -0.63
N GLN A 151 0.01 -7.22 -0.35
CA GLN A 151 0.69 -5.96 -0.65
C GLN A 151 0.71 -5.58 -2.14
N PRO A 152 1.04 -6.47 -3.09
CA PRO A 152 0.99 -6.15 -4.52
C PRO A 152 -0.41 -5.75 -5.00
N ASN A 153 -1.44 -6.48 -4.55
CA ASN A 153 -2.82 -6.20 -4.91
C ASN A 153 -3.26 -4.84 -4.32
N MET A 154 -2.98 -4.59 -3.05
CA MET A 154 -3.30 -3.33 -2.39
C MET A 154 -2.60 -2.14 -3.05
N ALA A 155 -1.29 -2.24 -3.29
CA ALA A 155 -0.49 -1.19 -3.92
C ALA A 155 -0.98 -0.85 -5.34
N LEU A 156 -1.23 -1.86 -6.18
CA LEU A 156 -1.75 -1.63 -7.54
C LEU A 156 -3.14 -1.00 -7.50
N GLY A 157 -4.02 -1.48 -6.62
CA GLY A 157 -5.34 -0.89 -6.44
C GLY A 157 -5.29 0.57 -6.01
N GLN A 158 -4.41 0.93 -5.08
CA GLN A 158 -4.17 2.31 -4.66
C GLN A 158 -3.69 3.19 -5.82
N ILE A 159 -2.65 2.73 -6.54
CA ILE A 159 -2.09 3.45 -7.70
C ILE A 159 -3.17 3.70 -8.75
N LEU A 160 -3.98 2.70 -9.08
CA LEU A 160 -5.09 2.81 -10.03
C LEU A 160 -6.15 3.80 -9.55
N SER A 161 -6.54 3.73 -8.28
CA SER A 161 -7.51 4.65 -7.68
C SER A 161 -7.08 6.10 -7.78
N PHE A 162 -5.86 6.40 -7.32
CA PHE A 162 -5.30 7.76 -7.36
C PHE A 162 -4.99 8.24 -8.78
N SER A 163 -4.83 7.32 -9.74
CA SER A 163 -4.73 7.64 -11.18
C SER A 163 -6.09 7.83 -11.86
N GLY A 164 -7.20 7.82 -11.11
CA GLY A 164 -8.56 8.01 -11.61
C GLY A 164 -9.19 6.76 -12.23
N LYS A 165 -8.52 5.60 -12.19
CA LYS A 165 -8.99 4.32 -12.73
C LYS A 165 -9.77 3.51 -11.69
N LYS A 166 -10.79 4.14 -11.08
CA LYS A 166 -11.52 3.59 -9.92
C LYS A 166 -12.12 2.20 -10.17
N LYS A 167 -12.69 1.95 -11.37
CA LYS A 167 -13.28 0.64 -11.71
C LYS A 167 -12.23 -0.48 -11.76
N GLU A 168 -11.06 -0.19 -12.30
CA GLU A 168 -9.94 -1.15 -12.32
C GLU A 168 -9.40 -1.38 -10.90
N ALA A 169 -9.32 -0.31 -10.09
CA ALA A 169 -8.85 -0.37 -8.70
C ALA A 169 -9.66 -1.34 -7.84
N ILE A 170 -11.00 -1.37 -7.99
CA ILE A 170 -11.89 -2.28 -7.25
C ILE A 170 -11.43 -3.74 -7.38
N THR A 171 -11.03 -4.18 -8.56
CA THR A 171 -10.60 -5.57 -8.80
C THR A 171 -9.44 -5.96 -7.87
N TYR A 172 -8.46 -5.09 -7.73
CA TYR A 172 -7.27 -5.38 -6.94
C TYR A 172 -7.47 -5.12 -5.45
N ILE A 173 -8.20 -4.05 -5.08
CA ILE A 173 -8.53 -3.80 -3.67
C ILE A 173 -9.45 -4.89 -3.11
N LYS A 174 -10.44 -5.36 -3.90
CA LYS A 174 -11.27 -6.49 -3.51
C LYS A 174 -10.44 -7.75 -3.30
N LYS A 175 -9.50 -8.03 -4.22
CA LYS A 175 -8.60 -9.17 -4.06
C LYS A 175 -7.73 -9.04 -2.79
N ALA A 176 -7.22 -7.85 -2.47
CA ALA A 176 -6.50 -7.61 -1.22
C ALA A 176 -7.39 -7.85 0.00
N SER A 177 -8.62 -7.34 0.01
CA SER A 177 -9.59 -7.57 1.08
C SER A 177 -10.02 -9.05 1.22
N ASP A 178 -10.09 -9.80 0.11
CA ASP A 178 -10.33 -11.25 0.15
C ASP A 178 -9.16 -12.02 0.76
N ILE A 179 -7.91 -11.52 0.60
CA ILE A 179 -6.70 -12.12 1.19
C ILE A 179 -6.61 -11.82 2.69
N ASP A 180 -6.88 -10.58 3.07
CA ASP A 180 -6.98 -10.17 4.48
C ASP A 180 -8.32 -9.45 4.74
N PRO A 181 -9.35 -10.22 5.14
CA PRO A 181 -10.68 -9.67 5.42
C PRO A 181 -10.75 -8.79 6.67
N THR A 182 -9.66 -8.65 7.42
CA THR A 182 -9.58 -7.85 8.64
C THR A 182 -8.80 -6.54 8.45
N ASP A 183 -8.15 -6.33 7.29
CA ASP A 183 -7.48 -5.08 6.99
C ASP A 183 -8.48 -3.94 6.77
N SER A 184 -8.61 -3.07 7.77
CA SER A 184 -9.55 -1.94 7.74
C SER A 184 -9.23 -0.92 6.63
N GLY A 185 -7.98 -0.82 6.20
CA GLY A 185 -7.55 0.05 5.10
C GLY A 185 -8.10 -0.42 3.76
N ALA A 186 -7.97 -1.72 3.45
CA ALA A 186 -8.52 -2.32 2.23
C ALA A 186 -10.05 -2.22 2.20
N ILE A 187 -10.71 -2.53 3.32
CA ILE A 187 -12.17 -2.46 3.47
C ILE A 187 -12.67 -1.03 3.24
N THR A 188 -12.09 -0.07 3.94
CA THR A 188 -12.49 1.35 3.83
C THR A 188 -12.26 1.87 2.41
N MET A 189 -11.14 1.50 1.81
CA MET A 189 -10.84 1.89 0.43
C MET A 189 -11.80 1.27 -0.58
N LEU A 190 -12.12 -0.01 -0.42
CA LEU A 190 -13.09 -0.71 -1.29
C LEU A 190 -14.47 -0.08 -1.19
N ALA A 191 -14.96 0.14 0.02
CA ALA A 191 -16.24 0.80 0.26
C ALA A 191 -16.27 2.23 -0.30
N GLY A 192 -15.17 2.99 -0.13
CA GLY A 192 -15.03 4.32 -0.71
C GLY A 192 -15.05 4.33 -2.23
N LEU A 193 -14.41 3.36 -2.88
CA LEU A 193 -14.43 3.21 -4.34
C LEU A 193 -15.82 2.89 -4.85
N TYR A 194 -16.58 2.02 -4.19
CA TYR A 194 -17.97 1.75 -4.53
C TYR A 194 -18.84 3.01 -4.34
N TYR A 195 -18.67 3.71 -3.23
CA TYR A 195 -19.38 4.97 -2.97
C TYR A 195 -19.11 6.03 -4.06
N ASP A 196 -17.86 6.21 -4.44
CA ASP A 196 -17.43 7.16 -5.49
C ASP A 196 -18.00 6.83 -6.88
N LEU A 197 -18.37 5.57 -7.12
CA LEU A 197 -19.03 5.09 -8.34
C LEU A 197 -20.57 5.06 -8.22
N ASP A 198 -21.12 5.64 -7.14
CA ASP A 198 -22.55 5.64 -6.78
C ASP A 198 -23.13 4.22 -6.55
N ASP A 199 -22.29 3.25 -6.26
CA ASP A 199 -22.65 1.88 -5.91
C ASP A 199 -22.78 1.76 -4.37
N LYS A 200 -23.84 2.33 -3.87
CA LYS A 200 -24.11 2.44 -2.42
C LYS A 200 -24.33 1.07 -1.77
N GLU A 201 -24.93 0.15 -2.49
CA GLU A 201 -25.24 -1.20 -2.00
C GLU A 201 -23.95 -1.97 -1.69
N ASN A 202 -23.03 -2.09 -2.65
CA ASN A 202 -21.75 -2.75 -2.44
C ASN A 202 -20.87 -2.00 -1.42
N SER A 203 -20.98 -0.68 -1.33
CA SER A 203 -20.27 0.11 -0.32
C SER A 203 -20.69 -0.28 1.10
N LEU A 204 -22.01 -0.37 1.37
CA LEU A 204 -22.53 -0.77 2.67
C LEU A 204 -22.26 -2.24 2.99
N GLU A 205 -22.44 -3.13 2.00
CA GLU A 205 -22.19 -4.57 2.16
C GLU A 205 -20.73 -4.86 2.52
N THR A 206 -19.78 -4.13 1.92
CA THR A 206 -18.35 -4.26 2.23
C THR A 206 -18.06 -4.10 3.72
N PHE A 207 -18.61 -3.07 4.37
CA PHE A 207 -18.45 -2.89 5.83
C PHE A 207 -19.22 -3.92 6.63
N ALA A 208 -20.46 -4.26 6.21
CA ALA A 208 -21.29 -5.23 6.93
C ALA A 208 -20.63 -6.61 6.98
N ASP A 209 -20.02 -7.07 5.91
CA ASP A 209 -19.31 -8.34 5.86
C ASP A 209 -18.01 -8.33 6.67
N ALA A 210 -17.25 -7.24 6.61
CA ALA A 210 -16.07 -7.06 7.45
C ALA A 210 -16.41 -7.08 8.95
N ILE A 211 -17.47 -6.40 9.38
CA ILE A 211 -17.94 -6.39 10.76
C ILE A 211 -18.34 -7.80 11.24
N LYS A 212 -18.94 -8.61 10.37
CA LYS A 212 -19.27 -10.02 10.70
C LYS A 212 -18.03 -10.87 10.89
N ALA A 213 -17.00 -10.67 10.09
CA ALA A 213 -15.76 -11.43 10.11
C ALA A 213 -14.83 -11.01 11.26
N GLU A 214 -14.86 -9.74 11.67
CA GLU A 214 -13.94 -9.17 12.65
C GLU A 214 -14.22 -9.66 14.08
N THR A 215 -13.19 -10.11 14.77
CA THR A 215 -13.22 -10.61 16.14
C THR A 215 -12.54 -9.69 17.15
N ASP A 216 -11.58 -8.86 16.72
CA ASP A 216 -10.97 -7.86 17.58
C ASP A 216 -11.94 -6.72 17.86
N LYS A 217 -12.09 -6.36 19.13
CA LYS A 217 -13.07 -5.33 19.54
C LYS A 217 -12.71 -3.94 19.02
N THR A 218 -11.43 -3.59 19.01
CA THR A 218 -10.98 -2.26 18.58
C THR A 218 -11.11 -2.13 17.06
N ALA A 219 -10.67 -3.14 16.30
CA ALA A 219 -10.85 -3.16 14.85
C ALA A 219 -12.34 -3.10 14.47
N LYS A 220 -13.17 -3.87 15.17
CA LYS A 220 -14.63 -3.85 14.96
C LYS A 220 -15.28 -2.50 15.28
N ALA A 221 -14.82 -1.81 16.33
CA ALA A 221 -15.26 -0.45 16.63
C ALA A 221 -14.93 0.51 15.49
N ASN A 222 -13.74 0.44 14.92
CA ASN A 222 -13.33 1.24 13.78
C ASN A 222 -14.17 0.97 12.52
N LEU A 223 -14.53 -0.29 12.27
CA LEU A 223 -15.42 -0.64 11.15
C LEU A 223 -16.84 -0.05 11.35
N TYR A 224 -17.40 -0.16 12.55
CA TYR A 224 -18.68 0.49 12.87
C TYR A 224 -18.59 2.01 12.73
N PHE A 225 -17.51 2.63 13.18
CA PHE A 225 -17.30 4.07 13.01
C PHE A 225 -17.31 4.46 11.52
N ASN A 226 -16.53 3.77 10.69
CA ASN A 226 -16.45 4.04 9.25
C ASN A 226 -17.79 3.80 8.54
N LEU A 227 -18.55 2.77 8.94
CA LEU A 227 -19.91 2.53 8.44
C LEU A 227 -20.87 3.67 8.87
N GLY A 228 -20.73 4.17 10.08
CA GLY A 228 -21.47 5.35 10.57
C GLY A 228 -21.18 6.59 9.72
N VAL A 229 -19.92 6.84 9.38
CA VAL A 229 -19.52 7.93 8.47
C VAL A 229 -20.16 7.76 7.09
N LEU A 230 -20.16 6.55 6.54
CA LEU A 230 -20.79 6.26 5.25
C LEU A 230 -22.30 6.54 5.31
N HIS A 231 -22.99 6.09 6.34
CA HIS A 231 -24.42 6.39 6.53
C HIS A 231 -24.68 7.90 6.67
N MET A 232 -23.78 8.64 7.34
CA MET A 232 -23.86 10.12 7.37
C MET A 232 -23.80 10.73 5.97
N GLN A 233 -22.85 10.29 5.13
CA GLN A 233 -22.70 10.76 3.75
C GLN A 233 -23.93 10.43 2.90
N LEU A 234 -24.61 9.32 3.20
CA LEU A 234 -25.87 8.91 2.56
C LEU A 234 -27.12 9.60 3.14
N ASN A 235 -26.97 10.45 4.16
CA ASN A 235 -28.06 11.03 4.95
C ASN A 235 -28.94 10.01 5.67
N ASN A 236 -28.47 8.81 5.91
CA ASN A 236 -29.13 7.75 6.68
C ASN A 236 -28.83 7.96 8.17
N PHE A 237 -29.35 9.03 8.76
CA PHE A 237 -28.96 9.49 10.10
C PHE A 237 -29.30 8.49 11.22
N GLN A 238 -30.33 7.65 11.08
CA GLN A 238 -30.63 6.63 12.07
C GLN A 238 -29.59 5.51 12.07
N ASP A 239 -29.25 5.00 10.88
CA ASP A 239 -28.23 3.96 10.75
C ASP A 239 -26.83 4.50 11.15
N ALA A 240 -26.55 5.77 10.87
CA ALA A 240 -25.32 6.42 11.33
C ALA A 240 -25.24 6.46 12.87
N GLU A 241 -26.35 6.87 13.55
CA GLU A 241 -26.44 6.85 15.01
C GLU A 241 -26.18 5.44 15.56
N ASP A 242 -26.85 4.42 15.03
CA ASP A 242 -26.76 3.05 15.50
C ASP A 242 -25.34 2.48 15.35
N ASN A 243 -24.66 2.82 14.26
CA ASN A 243 -23.28 2.38 14.01
C ASN A 243 -22.28 3.13 14.90
N PHE A 244 -22.39 4.45 15.07
CA PHE A 244 -21.53 5.18 16.00
C PHE A 244 -21.74 4.75 17.45
N MET A 245 -22.99 4.44 17.86
CA MET A 245 -23.26 3.88 19.19
C MET A 245 -22.58 2.50 19.35
N SER A 246 -22.65 1.64 18.32
CA SER A 246 -21.95 0.34 18.34
C SER A 246 -20.45 0.50 18.45
N ALA A 247 -19.85 1.47 17.77
CA ALA A 247 -18.44 1.80 17.91
C ALA A 247 -18.11 2.27 19.33
N TYR A 248 -18.89 3.18 19.88
CA TYR A 248 -18.72 3.70 21.25
C TYR A 248 -18.89 2.61 22.32
N ASP A 249 -19.85 1.70 22.18
CA ASP A 249 -20.07 0.60 23.13
C ASP A 249 -18.88 -0.39 23.14
N LEU A 250 -18.20 -0.57 22.01
CA LEU A 250 -16.99 -1.40 21.91
C LEU A 250 -15.74 -0.70 22.44
N ASN A 251 -15.64 0.62 22.29
CA ASN A 251 -14.54 1.45 22.75
C ASN A 251 -15.01 2.77 23.40
N PRO A 252 -15.49 2.75 24.66
CA PRO A 252 -16.04 3.93 25.34
C PRO A 252 -15.03 5.06 25.64
N ASN A 253 -13.74 4.78 25.46
CA ASN A 253 -12.68 5.79 25.62
C ASN A 253 -12.37 6.54 24.32
N ASP A 254 -12.95 6.12 23.21
CA ASP A 254 -12.81 6.76 21.92
C ASP A 254 -13.82 7.90 21.76
N THR A 255 -13.31 9.12 21.76
CA THR A 255 -14.15 10.31 21.61
C THR A 255 -14.63 10.52 20.18
N GLU A 256 -13.99 9.91 19.18
CA GLU A 256 -14.34 10.08 17.76
C GLU A 256 -15.75 9.54 17.46
N ALA A 257 -16.09 8.37 17.99
CA ALA A 257 -17.44 7.82 17.86
C ALA A 257 -18.49 8.73 18.49
N LEU A 258 -18.19 9.29 19.66
CA LEU A 258 -19.09 10.24 20.34
C LEU A 258 -19.23 11.55 19.58
N GLU A 259 -18.16 12.04 18.96
CA GLU A 259 -18.19 13.18 18.02
C GLU A 259 -19.07 12.86 16.80
N GLY A 260 -18.92 11.68 16.21
CA GLY A 260 -19.77 11.21 15.12
C GLY A 260 -21.26 11.23 15.48
N ILE A 261 -21.62 10.76 16.69
CA ILE A 261 -23.00 10.81 17.21
C ILE A 261 -23.47 12.27 17.32
N ALA A 262 -22.68 13.16 17.92
CA ALA A 262 -23.04 14.55 18.10
C ALA A 262 -23.27 15.23 16.74
N GLN A 263 -22.41 15.01 15.77
CA GLN A 263 -22.53 15.53 14.40
C GLN A 263 -23.72 14.93 13.64
N THR A 264 -24.01 13.64 13.85
CA THR A 264 -25.20 12.97 13.30
C THR A 264 -26.47 13.66 13.77
N PHE A 265 -26.61 13.93 15.06
CA PHE A 265 -27.77 14.65 15.60
C PHE A 265 -27.83 16.12 15.14
N GLU A 266 -26.67 16.78 15.00
CA GLU A 266 -26.60 18.15 14.45
C GLU A 266 -27.10 18.15 12.98
N SER A 267 -26.64 17.22 12.15
CA SER A 267 -27.05 17.09 10.74
C SER A 267 -28.54 16.68 10.58
N ALA A 268 -29.04 15.85 11.48
CA ALA A 268 -30.43 15.45 11.54
C ALA A 268 -31.33 16.49 12.18
N GLU A 269 -30.82 17.69 12.51
CA GLU A 269 -31.52 18.78 13.18
C GLU A 269 -32.14 18.41 14.56
N LYS A 270 -31.61 17.32 15.17
CA LYS A 270 -32.03 16.87 16.52
C LYS A 270 -31.24 17.62 17.61
N TRP A 271 -31.37 18.94 17.64
CA TRP A 271 -30.54 19.87 18.43
C TRP A 271 -30.41 19.53 19.91
N ARG A 272 -31.51 19.05 20.56
CA ARG A 272 -31.47 18.66 21.98
C ARG A 272 -30.57 17.44 22.21
N ARG A 273 -30.58 16.49 21.30
CA ARG A 273 -29.71 15.31 21.38
C ARG A 273 -28.27 15.70 21.11
N ALA A 274 -28.01 16.48 20.06
CA ALA A 274 -26.67 16.98 19.75
C ALA A 274 -26.05 17.71 20.96
N SER A 275 -26.82 18.62 21.63
CA SER A 275 -26.29 19.34 22.80
C SER A 275 -25.98 18.44 24.00
N LYS A 276 -26.66 17.28 24.13
CA LYS A 276 -26.35 16.30 25.17
C LYS A 276 -24.92 15.70 24.90
N PHE A 277 -24.66 15.25 23.70
CA PHE A 277 -23.38 14.61 23.34
C PHE A 277 -22.21 15.61 23.31
N TYR A 278 -22.42 16.86 22.86
CA TYR A 278 -21.39 17.89 23.01
C TYR A 278 -21.06 18.21 24.47
N ARG A 279 -22.01 18.10 25.42
CA ARG A 279 -21.68 18.21 26.84
C ARG A 279 -20.85 17.05 27.36
N GLU A 280 -21.12 15.82 26.92
CA GLU A 280 -20.34 14.64 27.25
C GLU A 280 -18.93 14.77 26.71
N LEU A 281 -18.76 15.18 25.45
CA LEU A 281 -17.46 15.45 24.83
C LEU A 281 -16.65 16.50 25.58
N ILE A 282 -17.28 17.61 25.98
CA ILE A 282 -16.64 18.67 26.79
C ILE A 282 -16.23 18.14 28.18
N ALA A 283 -16.97 17.18 28.73
CA ALA A 283 -16.62 16.58 30.02
C ALA A 283 -15.44 15.59 29.89
N LEU A 284 -15.34 14.86 28.78
CA LEU A 284 -14.28 13.90 28.50
C LEU A 284 -12.98 14.59 28.07
N ASP A 285 -13.06 15.56 27.17
CA ASP A 285 -11.91 16.36 26.73
C ASP A 285 -12.25 17.87 26.83
N PRO A 286 -12.01 18.47 28.01
CA PRO A 286 -12.36 19.87 28.26
C PRO A 286 -11.41 20.88 27.57
N GLU A 287 -10.30 20.44 27.02
CA GLU A 287 -9.34 21.33 26.35
C GLU A 287 -9.54 21.39 24.83
N ASN A 288 -10.36 20.52 24.24
CA ASN A 288 -10.66 20.53 22.80
C ASN A 288 -11.63 21.67 22.45
N PRO A 289 -11.21 22.71 21.71
CA PRO A 289 -12.06 23.84 21.36
C PRO A 289 -13.23 23.48 20.43
N GLU A 290 -13.10 22.40 19.63
CA GLU A 290 -14.14 22.02 18.66
C GLU A 290 -15.42 21.53 19.34
N HIS A 291 -15.34 20.90 20.51
CA HIS A 291 -16.50 20.50 21.29
C HIS A 291 -17.32 21.70 21.74
N TYR A 292 -16.65 22.78 22.14
CA TYR A 292 -17.31 24.04 22.52
C TYR A 292 -17.91 24.77 21.32
N LYS A 293 -17.22 24.73 20.14
CA LYS A 293 -17.77 25.30 18.89
C LYS A 293 -19.01 24.53 18.44
N GLY A 294 -18.98 23.20 18.50
CA GLY A 294 -20.15 22.36 18.22
C GLY A 294 -21.33 22.69 19.11
N MET A 295 -21.10 22.79 20.43
CA MET A 295 -22.12 23.19 21.37
C MET A 295 -22.68 24.60 21.06
N ALA A 296 -21.82 25.56 20.71
CA ALA A 296 -22.26 26.90 20.36
C ALA A 296 -23.14 26.91 19.09
N ARG A 297 -22.75 26.16 18.03
CA ARG A 297 -23.58 26.02 16.81
C ARG A 297 -24.95 25.46 17.12
N VAL A 298 -25.03 24.43 17.94
CA VAL A 298 -26.32 23.80 18.34
C VAL A 298 -27.17 24.76 19.13
N LEU A 299 -26.60 25.53 20.06
CA LEU A 299 -27.34 26.53 20.86
C LEU A 299 -27.91 27.67 20.00
N ILE A 300 -27.17 28.13 18.98
CA ILE A 300 -27.69 29.10 17.99
C ILE A 300 -28.96 28.57 17.32
N LYS A 301 -28.91 27.28 16.89
CA LYS A 301 -30.07 26.63 16.24
C LYS A 301 -31.26 26.44 17.20
N GLN A 302 -31.00 26.35 18.48
CA GLN A 302 -32.05 26.33 19.54
C GLN A 302 -32.55 27.71 19.91
N GLY A 303 -31.97 28.80 19.40
CA GLY A 303 -32.32 30.17 19.74
C GLY A 303 -31.65 30.72 21.01
N ASP A 304 -30.75 29.94 21.64
CA ASP A 304 -30.00 30.39 22.82
C ASP A 304 -28.69 31.09 22.40
N THR A 305 -28.80 32.32 21.96
CA THR A 305 -27.66 33.13 21.51
C THR A 305 -26.73 33.51 22.65
N GLU A 306 -27.26 33.69 23.87
CA GLU A 306 -26.42 34.00 25.05
C GLU A 306 -25.56 32.77 25.46
N GLY A 307 -26.20 31.59 25.52
CA GLY A 307 -25.48 30.33 25.75
C GLY A 307 -24.43 30.07 24.69
N ALA A 308 -24.75 30.26 23.42
CA ALA A 308 -23.83 30.10 22.31
C ALA A 308 -22.60 31.00 22.44
N THR A 309 -22.81 32.29 22.78
CA THR A 309 -21.68 33.23 22.99
C THR A 309 -20.78 32.76 24.12
N ARG A 310 -21.33 32.30 25.23
CA ARG A 310 -20.50 31.76 26.36
C ARG A 310 -19.67 30.56 25.95
N TYR A 311 -20.22 29.64 25.17
CA TYR A 311 -19.48 28.48 24.69
C TYR A 311 -18.43 28.88 23.64
N TYR A 312 -18.70 29.81 22.77
CA TYR A 312 -17.72 30.30 21.79
C TYR A 312 -16.54 31.02 22.47
N GLU A 313 -16.79 31.81 23.50
CA GLU A 313 -15.73 32.45 24.32
C GLU A 313 -14.84 31.39 25.02
N ARG A 314 -15.44 30.28 25.46
CA ARG A 314 -14.68 29.14 26.05
C ARG A 314 -13.85 28.42 25.02
N ALA A 315 -14.32 28.24 23.78
CA ALA A 315 -13.53 27.70 22.68
C ALA A 315 -12.31 28.59 22.38
N LYS A 316 -12.53 29.91 22.25
CA LYS A 316 -11.48 30.90 21.98
C LYS A 316 -10.37 30.90 23.03
N LYS A 317 -10.69 30.70 24.31
CA LYS A 317 -9.70 30.61 25.39
C LYS A 317 -8.81 29.34 25.27
N ARG A 318 -9.21 28.36 24.49
CA ARG A 318 -8.52 27.08 24.24
C ARG A 318 -7.81 27.02 22.89
N GLY A 319 -7.63 28.17 22.24
CA GLY A 319 -6.93 28.28 20.95
C GLY A 319 -7.82 27.97 19.72
N GLY A 320 -9.14 28.04 19.91
CA GLY A 320 -10.14 27.83 18.88
C GLY A 320 -10.69 29.09 18.22
#